data_1a3d7e62fa8ca32c06bc1e9132cd3a8b
#
_entry.id   1a3d7e62fa8ca32c06bc1e9132cd3a8b
#
_cell.length_a   1.000
_cell.length_b   1.000
_cell.length_c   1.000
_cell.angle_alpha   90.00
_cell.angle_beta   90.00
_cell.angle_gamma   90.00
#
_symmetry.space_group_name_H-M   'P 1'
#
loop_
_entity.id
_entity.type
_entity.pdbx_description
1 polymer ?
#
loop_
_entity_poly.entity_id
_entity_poly.type
_entity_poly.pdbx_seq_one_letter_code
_entity_poly.pdbx_strand_id
1 'polypeptide(L)'
;MSFVESIESAFKKYVVWEGRASRSEFWWFALFVALGSFVTTLIDSLYGVPVLNTIFILGTFLPYLSVLIRRLHDTGHSGWWYWIVFLPIAIYGYEARNHKVLMPIFGFMYAIKLLFTLGEEGGNQYGSSPLSQTHN
;
A
#
# COMPACT_ATOMS: atom_id res chain seq x y z
N MET A 1 3.58 -13.80 7.87
CA MET A 1 4.73 -13.22 7.15
C MET A 1 5.40 -12.25 8.10
N SER A 2 6.72 -12.36 8.27
CA SER A 2 7.53 -11.46 9.09
C SER A 2 7.81 -10.14 8.36
N PHE A 3 8.39 -9.17 9.06
CA PHE A 3 8.79 -7.88 8.49
C PHE A 3 9.76 -8.05 7.30
N VAL A 4 10.82 -8.84 7.49
CA VAL A 4 11.85 -9.06 6.45
C VAL A 4 11.27 -9.81 5.24
N GLU A 5 10.52 -10.88 5.48
CA GLU A 5 9.84 -11.65 4.42
C GLU A 5 8.89 -10.79 3.58
N SER A 6 8.22 -9.83 4.23
CA SER A 6 7.28 -8.93 3.55
C SER A 6 8.01 -7.97 2.60
N ILE A 7 9.15 -7.43 3.03
CA ILE A 7 10.00 -6.57 2.19
C ILE A 7 10.55 -7.37 1.01
N GLU A 8 11.11 -8.57 1.25
CA GLU A 8 11.60 -9.43 0.18
C GLU A 8 10.51 -9.80 -0.82
N SER A 9 9.33 -10.18 -0.34
CA SER A 9 8.18 -10.52 -1.19
C SER A 9 7.77 -9.33 -2.06
N ALA A 10 7.69 -8.13 -1.49
CA ALA A 10 7.33 -6.92 -2.20
C ALA A 10 8.34 -6.59 -3.32
N PHE A 11 9.63 -6.67 -3.04
CA PHE A 11 10.67 -6.41 -4.05
C PHE A 11 10.80 -7.54 -5.07
N LYS A 12 10.63 -8.81 -4.69
CA LYS A 12 10.58 -9.92 -5.65
C LYS A 12 9.40 -9.81 -6.61
N LYS A 13 8.27 -9.26 -6.14
CA LYS A 13 7.04 -9.03 -6.91
C LYS A 13 6.89 -7.56 -7.31
N TYR A 14 7.97 -6.91 -7.71
CA TYR A 14 8.07 -5.46 -7.91
C TYR A 14 6.96 -4.85 -8.76
N VAL A 15 6.58 -5.54 -9.85
CA VAL A 15 5.51 -5.15 -10.79
C VAL A 15 4.51 -6.29 -11.03
N VAL A 16 4.35 -7.18 -10.06
CA VAL A 16 3.39 -8.30 -10.18
C VAL A 16 2.06 -7.84 -9.62
N TRP A 17 1.11 -7.59 -10.48
CA TRP A 17 -0.25 -7.11 -10.16
C TRP A 17 -1.22 -8.26 -9.90
N GLU A 18 -0.88 -9.46 -10.33
CA GLU A 18 -1.68 -10.68 -10.17
C GLU A 18 -1.49 -11.31 -8.80
N GLY A 19 -2.49 -12.12 -8.39
CA GLY A 19 -2.46 -12.82 -7.12
C GLY A 19 -3.00 -11.99 -5.96
N ARG A 20 -2.72 -12.47 -4.75
CA ARG A 20 -3.26 -11.93 -3.50
C ARG A 20 -2.12 -11.63 -2.52
N ALA A 21 -2.28 -10.61 -1.69
CA ALA A 21 -1.36 -10.28 -0.61
C ALA A 21 -2.07 -10.34 0.75
N SER A 22 -1.39 -10.95 1.74
CA SER A 22 -1.89 -10.99 3.11
C SER A 22 -1.87 -9.61 3.78
N ARG A 23 -2.66 -9.45 4.87
CA ARG A 23 -2.61 -8.22 5.68
C ARG A 23 -1.21 -7.96 6.23
N SER A 24 -0.53 -8.99 6.72
CA SER A 24 0.82 -8.85 7.26
C SER A 24 1.82 -8.41 6.19
N GLU A 25 1.73 -8.93 4.96
CA GLU A 25 2.58 -8.51 3.84
C GLU A 25 2.40 -7.01 3.55
N PHE A 26 1.14 -6.56 3.44
CA PHE A 26 0.83 -5.15 3.17
C PHE A 26 1.30 -4.23 4.31
N TRP A 27 0.92 -4.53 5.56
CA TRP A 27 1.20 -3.62 6.69
C TRP A 27 2.68 -3.54 7.05
N TRP A 28 3.41 -4.65 6.97
CA TRP A 28 4.86 -4.63 7.18
C TRP A 28 5.60 -3.85 6.10
N PHE A 29 5.17 -3.98 4.84
CA PHE A 29 5.76 -3.20 3.76
C PHE A 29 5.39 -1.71 3.86
N ALA A 30 4.15 -1.38 4.23
CA ALA A 30 3.73 0.00 4.50
C ALA A 30 4.55 0.64 5.63
N LEU A 31 4.81 -0.11 6.71
CA LEU A 31 5.67 0.32 7.80
C LEU A 31 7.11 0.56 7.33
N PHE A 32 7.66 -0.33 6.50
CA PHE A 32 8.99 -0.15 5.91
C PHE A 32 9.07 1.15 5.10
N VAL A 33 8.09 1.41 4.24
CA VAL A 33 8.04 2.65 3.44
C VAL A 33 7.92 3.89 4.33
N ALA A 34 7.07 3.85 5.37
CA ALA A 34 6.89 4.95 6.30
C ALA A 34 8.18 5.27 7.08
N LEU A 35 8.82 4.25 7.65
CA LEU A 35 10.07 4.40 8.40
C LEU A 35 11.23 4.86 7.50
N GLY A 36 11.35 4.26 6.30
CA GLY A 36 12.37 4.65 5.33
C GLY A 36 12.21 6.09 4.86
N SER A 37 10.97 6.51 4.55
CA SER A 37 10.66 7.89 4.18
C SER A 37 10.95 8.87 5.33
N PHE A 38 10.62 8.49 6.56
CA PHE A 38 10.94 9.31 7.73
C PHE A 38 12.45 9.51 7.90
N VAL A 39 13.23 8.43 7.82
CA VAL A 39 14.70 8.49 7.96
C VAL A 39 15.33 9.30 6.83
N THR A 40 14.93 9.06 5.58
CA THR A 40 15.46 9.80 4.43
C THR A 40 15.10 11.29 4.47
N THR A 41 13.87 11.64 4.93
CA THR A 41 13.46 13.03 5.14
C THR A 41 14.30 13.72 6.24
N LEU A 42 14.61 13.02 7.34
CA LEU A 42 15.50 13.56 8.37
C LEU A 42 16.89 13.85 7.81
N ILE A 43 17.47 12.93 7.04
CA ILE A 43 18.79 13.11 6.42
C ILE A 43 18.74 14.29 5.44
N ASP A 44 17.75 14.34 4.56
CA ASP A 44 17.56 15.42 3.61
C ASP A 44 17.44 16.79 4.30
N SER A 45 16.78 16.85 5.46
CA SER A 45 16.66 18.09 6.24
C SER A 45 17.99 18.60 6.79
N LEU A 46 18.92 17.68 7.09
CA LEU A 46 20.27 18.03 7.57
C LEU A 46 21.14 18.60 6.45
N TYR A 47 20.96 18.12 5.22
CA TYR A 47 21.72 18.55 4.05
C TYR A 47 21.03 19.65 3.22
N GLY A 48 19.78 19.97 3.52
CA GLY A 48 19.02 21.03 2.85
C GLY A 48 18.55 20.69 1.42
N VAL A 49 18.60 19.41 1.01
CA VAL A 49 18.21 18.98 -0.34
C VAL A 49 17.35 17.70 -0.28
N PRO A 50 16.12 17.67 -0.85
CA PRO A 50 15.19 16.55 -0.73
C PRO A 50 15.47 15.44 -1.77
N VAL A 51 16.70 14.97 -1.88
CA VAL A 51 17.12 14.00 -2.91
C VAL A 51 16.91 12.56 -2.46
N LEU A 52 17.33 12.21 -1.24
CA LEU A 52 17.28 10.84 -0.74
C LEU A 52 15.84 10.34 -0.60
N ASN A 53 14.98 11.17 -0.01
CA ASN A 53 13.56 10.80 0.13
C ASN A 53 12.87 10.67 -1.24
N THR A 54 13.19 11.53 -2.18
CA THR A 54 12.65 11.44 -3.54
C THR A 54 13.05 10.14 -4.22
N ILE A 55 14.33 9.76 -4.16
CA ILE A 55 14.82 8.48 -4.73
C ILE A 55 14.17 7.29 -4.02
N PHE A 56 14.06 7.34 -2.70
CA PHE A 56 13.45 6.27 -1.91
C PHE A 56 11.97 6.07 -2.28
N ILE A 57 11.18 7.15 -2.36
CA ILE A 57 9.77 7.10 -2.75
C ILE A 57 9.62 6.56 -4.17
N LEU A 58 10.41 7.04 -5.14
CA LEU A 58 10.36 6.54 -6.51
C LEU A 58 10.71 5.05 -6.60
N GLY A 59 11.71 4.59 -5.84
CA GLY A 59 12.12 3.18 -5.82
C GLY A 59 11.11 2.26 -5.12
N THR A 60 10.34 2.75 -4.16
CA THR A 60 9.33 1.97 -3.43
C THR A 60 7.92 2.11 -3.99
N PHE A 61 7.67 3.06 -4.89
CA PHE A 61 6.34 3.34 -5.43
C PHE A 61 5.70 2.14 -6.12
N LEU A 62 6.41 1.52 -7.08
CA LEU A 62 5.88 0.39 -7.84
C LEU A 62 5.64 -0.86 -6.98
N PRO A 63 6.59 -1.31 -6.12
CA PRO A 63 6.31 -2.43 -5.22
C PRO A 63 5.21 -2.13 -4.21
N TYR A 64 5.09 -0.89 -3.73
CA TYR A 64 3.98 -0.50 -2.86
C TYR A 64 2.63 -0.62 -3.58
N LEU A 65 2.55 -0.12 -4.81
CA LEU A 65 1.36 -0.24 -5.65
C LEU A 65 1.02 -1.71 -5.95
N SER A 66 2.03 -2.54 -6.25
CA SER A 66 1.86 -3.98 -6.47
C SER A 66 1.27 -4.69 -5.24
N VAL A 67 1.83 -4.46 -4.05
CA VAL A 67 1.31 -5.05 -2.80
C VAL A 67 -0.11 -4.54 -2.51
N LEU A 68 -0.39 -3.25 -2.73
CA LEU A 68 -1.71 -2.66 -2.51
C LEU A 68 -2.79 -3.28 -3.43
N ILE A 69 -2.50 -3.41 -4.73
CA ILE A 69 -3.44 -4.03 -5.68
C ILE A 69 -3.70 -5.49 -5.29
N ARG A 70 -2.66 -6.28 -4.99
CA ARG A 70 -2.79 -7.66 -4.52
C ARG A 70 -3.55 -7.75 -3.19
N ARG A 71 -3.47 -6.72 -2.35
CA ARG A 71 -4.27 -6.64 -1.12
C ARG A 71 -5.75 -6.38 -1.42
N LEU A 72 -6.08 -5.55 -2.41
CA LEU A 72 -7.45 -5.35 -2.88
C LEU A 72 -8.03 -6.65 -3.48
N HIS A 73 -7.23 -7.38 -4.25
CA HIS A 73 -7.59 -8.69 -4.78
C HIS A 73 -7.89 -9.71 -3.66
N ASP A 74 -7.19 -9.63 -2.52
CA ASP A 74 -7.43 -10.52 -1.37
C ASP A 74 -8.80 -10.29 -0.72
N THR A 75 -9.37 -9.11 -0.86
CA THR A 75 -10.73 -8.76 -0.41
C THR A 75 -11.79 -8.83 -1.53
N GLY A 76 -11.49 -9.52 -2.63
CA GLY A 76 -12.40 -9.68 -3.77
C GLY A 76 -12.58 -8.43 -4.65
N HIS A 77 -11.85 -7.37 -4.38
CA HIS A 77 -11.96 -6.11 -5.11
C HIS A 77 -10.94 -6.03 -6.25
N SER A 78 -11.35 -5.47 -7.39
CA SER A 78 -10.42 -5.25 -8.51
C SER A 78 -9.40 -4.16 -8.17
N GLY A 79 -8.22 -4.19 -8.82
CA GLY A 79 -7.18 -3.18 -8.64
C GLY A 79 -7.63 -1.74 -8.95
N TRP A 80 -8.72 -1.55 -9.71
CA TRP A 80 -9.31 -0.23 -9.98
C TRP A 80 -9.81 0.49 -8.72
N TRP A 81 -10.11 -0.24 -7.64
CA TRP A 81 -10.43 0.30 -6.33
C TRP A 81 -9.26 1.07 -5.70
N TYR A 82 -8.05 0.94 -6.25
CA TYR A 82 -6.91 1.79 -5.93
C TYR A 82 -7.26 3.28 -6.02
N TRP A 83 -8.05 3.68 -7.02
CA TRP A 83 -8.48 5.06 -7.18
C TRP A 83 -9.35 5.57 -6.02
N ILE A 84 -10.10 4.69 -5.37
CA ILE A 84 -10.88 5.03 -4.16
C ILE A 84 -9.94 5.37 -2.99
N VAL A 85 -8.74 4.78 -2.96
CA VAL A 85 -7.72 5.07 -1.94
C VAL A 85 -6.96 6.36 -2.27
N PHE A 86 -6.54 6.52 -3.53
CA PHE A 86 -5.67 7.63 -3.96
C PHE A 86 -6.42 8.90 -4.32
N LEU A 87 -7.60 8.79 -4.92
CA LEU A 87 -8.39 9.94 -5.34
C LEU A 87 -8.74 10.88 -4.16
N PRO A 88 -9.16 10.38 -2.99
CA PRO A 88 -9.38 11.22 -1.82
C PRO A 88 -8.13 11.98 -1.37
N ILE A 89 -6.96 11.32 -1.42
CA ILE A 89 -5.68 11.94 -1.02
C ILE A 89 -5.28 13.04 -2.01
N ALA A 90 -5.44 12.78 -3.31
CA ALA A 90 -5.15 13.76 -4.36
C ALA A 90 -6.11 14.97 -4.29
N ILE A 91 -7.41 14.72 -4.07
CA ILE A 91 -8.41 15.77 -3.91
C ILE A 91 -8.16 16.58 -2.63
N TYR A 92 -7.78 15.91 -1.53
CA TYR A 92 -7.44 16.59 -0.28
C TYR A 92 -6.26 17.54 -0.45
N GLY A 93 -5.21 17.12 -1.16
CA GLY A 93 -4.07 17.98 -1.47
C GLY A 93 -4.45 19.21 -2.30
N TYR A 94 -5.43 19.07 -3.20
CA TYR A 94 -5.94 20.17 -4.03
C TYR A 94 -6.94 21.05 -3.29
N GLU A 95 -7.88 20.46 -2.53
CA GLU A 95 -9.02 21.14 -1.86
C GLU A 95 -8.70 21.67 -0.46
N ALA A 96 -7.57 21.29 0.13
CA ALA A 96 -7.10 21.87 1.42
C ALA A 96 -7.03 23.41 1.37
N ARG A 97 -7.00 23.97 0.17
CA ARG A 97 -7.07 25.39 -0.12
C ARG A 97 -8.49 25.98 -0.02
N ASN A 98 -9.55 25.15 -0.09
CA ASN A 98 -10.96 25.58 -0.28
C ASN A 98 -11.96 25.03 0.75
N HIS A 99 -11.54 24.42 1.87
CA HIS A 99 -12.38 23.99 3.00
C HIS A 99 -13.50 22.96 2.74
N LYS A 100 -13.51 22.24 1.61
CA LYS A 100 -14.54 21.21 1.33
C LYS A 100 -14.00 19.79 1.56
N VAL A 101 -13.78 19.43 2.82
CA VAL A 101 -12.96 18.25 3.22
C VAL A 101 -13.79 16.98 3.47
N LEU A 102 -15.13 17.00 3.45
CA LEU A 102 -15.93 15.87 3.94
C LEU A 102 -15.92 14.63 3.00
N MET A 103 -16.02 14.82 1.69
CA MET A 103 -16.06 13.69 0.74
C MET A 103 -14.77 12.83 0.74
N PRO A 104 -13.56 13.41 0.72
CA PRO A 104 -12.33 12.64 0.82
C PRO A 104 -12.21 11.78 2.08
N ILE A 105 -12.77 12.23 3.21
CA ILE A 105 -12.72 11.50 4.48
C ILE A 105 -13.48 10.17 4.38
N PHE A 106 -14.68 10.14 3.79
CA PHE A 106 -15.44 8.90 3.64
C PHE A 106 -14.74 7.89 2.73
N GLY A 107 -14.17 8.34 1.60
CA GLY A 107 -13.37 7.50 0.71
C GLY A 107 -12.14 6.93 1.42
N PHE A 108 -11.43 7.75 2.18
CA PHE A 108 -10.27 7.34 2.97
C PHE A 108 -10.63 6.34 4.08
N MET A 109 -11.72 6.58 4.82
CA MET A 109 -12.21 5.64 5.83
C MET A 109 -12.62 4.29 5.23
N TYR A 110 -13.28 4.30 4.06
CA TYR A 110 -13.63 3.09 3.36
C TYR A 110 -12.40 2.32 2.86
N ALA A 111 -11.40 3.04 2.33
CA ALA A 111 -10.14 2.46 1.93
C ALA A 111 -9.41 1.80 3.11
N ILE A 112 -9.32 2.48 4.26
CA ILE A 112 -8.76 1.93 5.49
C ILE A 112 -9.52 0.65 5.87
N LYS A 113 -10.86 0.69 5.89
CA LYS A 113 -11.68 -0.49 6.17
C LYS A 113 -11.28 -1.68 5.27
N LEU A 114 -11.18 -1.49 3.95
CA LEU A 114 -10.79 -2.55 3.02
C LEU A 114 -9.41 -3.13 3.34
N LEU A 115 -8.44 -2.29 3.68
CA LEU A 115 -7.08 -2.73 4.00
C LEU A 115 -7.01 -3.53 5.31
N PHE A 116 -7.89 -3.23 6.27
CA PHE A 116 -8.00 -3.96 7.55
C PHE A 116 -8.92 -5.18 7.49
N THR A 117 -9.85 -5.26 6.51
CA THR A 117 -10.78 -6.38 6.38
C THR A 117 -10.02 -7.70 6.21
N LEU A 118 -10.54 -8.79 6.75
CA LEU A 118 -10.03 -10.13 6.49
C LEU A 118 -10.15 -10.44 5.00
N GLY A 119 -9.11 -11.06 4.42
CA GLY A 119 -9.19 -11.57 3.05
C GLY A 119 -10.26 -12.66 2.94
N GLU A 120 -10.74 -12.89 1.72
CA GLU A 120 -11.68 -13.97 1.45
C GLU A 120 -11.07 -15.33 1.79
N GLU A 121 -11.84 -16.16 2.50
CA GLU A 121 -11.45 -17.52 2.81
C GLU A 121 -11.47 -18.37 1.51
N GLY A 122 -10.44 -19.21 1.34
CA GLY A 122 -10.31 -20.04 0.14
C GLY A 122 -9.77 -19.29 -1.09
N GLY A 123 -10.04 -19.85 -2.27
CA GLY A 123 -9.66 -19.23 -3.55
C GLY A 123 -10.73 -18.27 -4.05
N ASN A 124 -10.32 -17.19 -4.71
CA ASN A 124 -11.20 -16.30 -5.44
C ASN A 124 -10.70 -16.12 -6.89
N GLN A 125 -11.34 -15.24 -7.68
CA GLN A 125 -10.97 -14.99 -9.07
C GLN A 125 -9.51 -14.53 -9.28
N TYR A 126 -8.82 -14.10 -8.23
CA TYR A 126 -7.42 -13.64 -8.24
C TYR A 126 -6.42 -14.68 -7.73
N GLY A 127 -6.89 -15.87 -7.29
CA GLY A 127 -6.04 -16.98 -6.88
C GLY A 127 -6.36 -17.56 -5.51
N SER A 128 -5.49 -18.47 -5.06
CA SER A 128 -5.61 -19.11 -3.74
C SER A 128 -5.33 -18.13 -2.60
N SER A 129 -5.91 -18.39 -1.43
CA SER A 129 -5.66 -17.58 -0.23
C SER A 129 -4.18 -17.58 0.14
N PRO A 130 -3.57 -16.42 0.43
CA PRO A 130 -2.18 -16.36 0.89
C PRO A 130 -1.99 -17.05 2.25
N LEU A 131 -3.06 -17.25 3.03
CA LEU A 131 -3.01 -17.96 4.31
C LEU A 131 -2.93 -19.48 4.14
N SER A 132 -3.45 -20.03 3.04
CA SER A 132 -3.37 -21.48 2.77
C SER A 132 -1.96 -21.94 2.36
N GLN A 133 -1.11 -21.01 1.93
CA GLN A 133 0.26 -21.31 1.48
C GLN A 133 1.29 -21.37 2.63
N THR A 134 0.93 -20.96 3.84
CA THR A 134 1.83 -20.96 5.00
C THR A 134 1.81 -22.27 5.80
N HIS A 135 1.02 -23.26 5.38
CA HIS A 135 0.87 -24.56 6.08
C HIS A 135 1.47 -25.75 5.31
N ASN A 136 2.25 -25.52 4.25
CA ASN A 136 2.98 -26.57 3.53
C ASN A 136 4.50 -26.41 3.69
#